data_0a499b8e690ab3e6c465f4b9dc837b77
#
_entry.id   0a499b8e690ab3e6c465f4b9dc837b77
#
_cell.length_a   1.000
_cell.length_b   1.000
_cell.length_c   1.000
_cell.angle_alpha   90.00
_cell.angle_beta   90.00
_cell.angle_gamma   90.00
#
_symmetry.space_group_name_H-M   'P 1'
#
loop_
_entity.id
_entity.type
_entity.pdbx_description
1 polymer ?
#
loop_
_entity_poly.entity_id
_entity_poly.type
_entity_poly.pdbx_seq_one_letter_code
_entity_poly.pdbx_strand_id
1 'polypeptide(L)'
;MTNEEFSALVSRLEQQSRDRPGWYKARVALLAILGYGYVAIVLVLLLALSAAVIASAVYLKALAVKIAIPILIVVGLVLKAMWVRLAPPEGRALGPREAPALFEMIERLRRKLSAPRFHRVLLTGEFNAGVVQQPRLGLFGWHRNYLLIGLPLMKSLTREQFEAVLAHEFGHLARGHSRMSNWIYRLRMTWARLMSALEEQRSWSTFLFRRFFNWYAPYFSAYSFPLARANEYEADATAARLVSPGALCQALTATNVVGSYLGETYWPRIYKQADDLPQPRFTPFTALGEGLAADLKDESSVGKWLDQAMARVTTVDDTHPALAERVKAVGGTPRFSPPAEGQAADRLLGDNLAGLAEEFDHSWREQIATSWEQRHRDVQNSRSRHAELDALAAAAPGGELSLREAFELAKLTESVGAGPDAALAQFRRLHERAPGDSSISMALGLRLLARDDAAGFPLVEQAISEDEENILLGCESLRDYCWRTKREQEAHAWHNRLVERVDLLEAARKERAELHIRDGLEEHGLQDEAVAGLRQQLQKIPGLRKAYLVRKRVAHLPHHPLYVLGHVASPWWKPHRNKRAAAVQQAILEQVSFPGETLIINVEGENARFARKLRRVARSRVL
;
A
#
# COMPACT_ATOMS: atom_id res chain seq x y z
N MET A 1 -8.63 13.60 -9.88
CA MET A 1 -7.31 14.09 -10.32
C MET A 1 -6.50 12.87 -10.68
N THR A 2 -6.02 12.80 -11.92
CA THR A 2 -5.13 11.71 -12.36
C THR A 2 -3.73 11.90 -11.81
N ASN A 3 -2.87 10.89 -11.90
CA ASN A 3 -1.47 11.00 -11.46
C ASN A 3 -0.70 12.04 -12.26
N GLU A 4 -0.97 12.16 -13.58
CA GLU A 4 -0.37 13.18 -14.43
C GLU A 4 -0.79 14.60 -14.03
N GLU A 5 -2.10 14.81 -13.80
CA GLU A 5 -2.62 16.08 -13.31
C GLU A 5 -2.00 16.47 -11.97
N PHE A 6 -1.81 15.49 -11.08
CA PHE A 6 -1.17 15.70 -9.78
C PHE A 6 0.30 16.10 -9.95
N SER A 7 1.07 15.36 -10.74
CA SER A 7 2.49 15.62 -11.00
C SER A 7 2.71 16.98 -11.67
N ALA A 8 1.90 17.31 -12.68
CA ALA A 8 1.94 18.62 -13.35
C ALA A 8 1.59 19.77 -12.39
N LEU A 9 0.62 19.54 -11.50
CA LEU A 9 0.26 20.52 -10.48
C LEU A 9 1.39 20.72 -9.48
N VAL A 10 2.00 19.64 -8.97
CA VAL A 10 3.13 19.71 -8.01
C VAL A 10 4.31 20.46 -8.61
N SER A 11 4.73 20.12 -9.84
CA SER A 11 5.85 20.80 -10.53
C SER A 11 5.63 22.32 -10.64
N ARG A 12 4.40 22.73 -11.01
CA ARG A 12 4.00 24.15 -11.07
C ARG A 12 4.05 24.81 -9.69
N LEU A 13 3.61 24.09 -8.66
CA LEU A 13 3.57 24.58 -7.28
C LEU A 13 4.97 24.69 -6.67
N GLU A 14 5.90 23.82 -7.04
CA GLU A 14 7.30 23.93 -6.63
C GLU A 14 7.95 25.20 -7.17
N GLN A 15 7.71 25.51 -8.45
CA GLN A 15 8.18 26.77 -9.04
C GLN A 15 7.58 27.97 -8.32
N GLN A 16 6.26 28.00 -8.08
CA GLN A 16 5.60 29.08 -7.33
C GLN A 16 6.12 29.22 -5.89
N SER A 17 6.46 28.11 -5.23
CA SER A 17 7.03 28.09 -3.88
C SER A 17 8.41 28.75 -3.85
N ARG A 18 9.23 28.56 -4.90
CA ARG A 18 10.55 29.22 -5.04
C ARG A 18 10.42 30.70 -5.35
N ASP A 19 9.53 31.08 -6.27
CA ASP A 19 9.39 32.45 -6.74
C ASP A 19 8.76 33.38 -5.69
N ARG A 20 7.75 32.90 -4.93
CA ARG A 20 6.98 33.69 -3.95
C ARG A 20 6.67 32.90 -2.67
N PRO A 21 7.66 32.60 -1.83
CA PRO A 21 7.52 31.68 -0.70
C PRO A 21 6.51 32.14 0.36
N GLY A 22 6.42 33.44 0.61
CA GLY A 22 5.48 34.00 1.61
C GLY A 22 4.03 33.86 1.17
N TRP A 23 3.73 34.23 -0.06
CA TRP A 23 2.38 34.10 -0.64
C TRP A 23 1.97 32.65 -0.78
N TYR A 24 2.91 31.79 -1.18
CA TYR A 24 2.68 30.35 -1.27
C TYR A 24 2.28 29.74 0.08
N LYS A 25 3.02 30.07 1.15
CA LYS A 25 2.69 29.64 2.51
C LYS A 25 1.29 30.10 2.94
N ALA A 26 0.93 31.37 2.65
CA ALA A 26 -0.40 31.90 2.96
C ALA A 26 -1.51 31.11 2.23
N ARG A 27 -1.29 30.75 0.97
CA ARG A 27 -2.24 29.96 0.17
C ARG A 27 -2.44 28.55 0.72
N VAL A 28 -1.38 27.88 1.11
CA VAL A 28 -1.47 26.55 1.74
C VAL A 28 -2.16 26.64 3.10
N ALA A 29 -1.88 27.70 3.89
CA ALA A 29 -2.59 27.93 5.15
C ALA A 29 -4.09 28.17 4.93
N LEU A 30 -4.47 28.93 3.90
CA LEU A 30 -5.88 29.16 3.55
C LEU A 30 -6.59 27.85 3.18
N LEU A 31 -5.94 26.99 2.39
CA LEU A 31 -6.46 25.65 2.09
C LEU A 31 -6.62 24.80 3.35
N ALA A 32 -5.66 24.85 4.27
CA ALA A 32 -5.76 24.16 5.55
C ALA A 32 -6.96 24.66 6.38
N ILE A 33 -7.17 25.97 6.44
CA ILE A 33 -8.32 26.61 7.11
C ILE A 33 -9.63 26.19 6.44
N LEU A 34 -9.66 26.08 5.10
CA LEU A 34 -10.84 25.61 4.37
C LEU A 34 -11.26 24.21 4.81
N GLY A 35 -10.30 23.27 4.99
CA GLY A 35 -10.59 21.92 5.49
C GLY A 35 -11.23 21.93 6.89
N TYR A 36 -10.66 22.68 7.82
CA TYR A 36 -11.24 22.85 9.16
C TYR A 36 -12.56 23.60 9.14
N GLY A 37 -12.65 24.65 8.31
CA GLY A 37 -13.88 25.45 8.13
C GLY A 37 -15.05 24.59 7.65
N TYR A 38 -14.82 23.71 6.68
CA TYR A 38 -15.84 22.78 6.22
C TYR A 38 -16.35 21.88 7.36
N VAL A 39 -15.44 21.30 8.13
CA VAL A 39 -15.80 20.45 9.28
C VAL A 39 -16.58 21.23 10.32
N ALA A 40 -16.13 22.45 10.65
CA ALA A 40 -16.82 23.33 11.59
C ALA A 40 -18.22 23.74 11.11
N ILE A 41 -18.36 24.10 9.84
CA ILE A 41 -19.66 24.46 9.22
C ILE A 41 -20.63 23.28 9.29
N VAL A 42 -20.20 22.08 8.92
CA VAL A 42 -21.05 20.88 9.00
C VAL A 42 -21.52 20.63 10.43
N LEU A 43 -20.62 20.76 11.41
CA LEU A 43 -20.98 20.61 12.83
C LEU A 43 -21.97 21.68 13.30
N VAL A 44 -21.72 22.94 12.99
CA VAL A 44 -22.61 24.05 13.35
C VAL A 44 -24.00 23.85 12.72
N LEU A 45 -24.06 23.46 11.45
CA LEU A 45 -25.34 23.20 10.77
C LEU A 45 -26.10 22.02 11.42
N LEU A 46 -25.40 20.95 11.80
CA LEU A 46 -26.02 19.82 12.48
C LEU A 46 -26.50 20.20 13.88
N LEU A 47 -25.74 21.00 14.62
CA LEU A 47 -26.14 21.50 15.94
C LEU A 47 -27.33 22.47 15.84
N ALA A 48 -27.29 23.38 14.88
CA ALA A 48 -28.38 24.32 14.63
C ALA A 48 -29.67 23.58 14.23
N LEU A 49 -29.56 22.56 13.36
CA LEU A 49 -30.69 21.72 13.00
C LEU A 49 -31.25 20.96 14.22
N SER A 50 -30.38 20.43 15.06
CA SER A 50 -30.78 19.76 16.30
C SER A 50 -31.51 20.71 17.26
N ALA A 51 -30.98 21.93 17.44
CA ALA A 51 -31.61 22.97 18.26
C ALA A 51 -32.97 23.42 17.70
N ALA A 52 -33.08 23.61 16.38
CA ALA A 52 -34.34 23.98 15.72
C ALA A 52 -35.42 22.90 15.91
N VAL A 53 -35.05 21.61 15.82
CA VAL A 53 -35.97 20.50 16.04
C VAL A 53 -36.41 20.44 17.52
N ILE A 54 -35.49 20.64 18.46
CA ILE A 54 -35.82 20.68 19.91
C ILE A 54 -36.75 21.88 20.17
N ALA A 55 -36.46 23.05 19.65
CA ALA A 55 -37.33 24.22 19.80
C ALA A 55 -38.73 24.00 19.19
N SER A 56 -38.80 23.30 18.06
CA SER A 56 -40.08 22.97 17.41
C SER A 56 -40.91 21.95 18.18
N ALA A 57 -40.35 21.29 19.18
CA ALA A 57 -41.06 20.31 20.01
C ALA A 57 -42.24 20.94 20.79
N VAL A 58 -42.17 22.24 21.12
CA VAL A 58 -43.22 22.99 21.74
C VAL A 58 -44.47 23.08 20.85
N TYR A 59 -44.29 23.18 19.53
CA TYR A 59 -45.37 23.33 18.55
C TYR A 59 -45.79 22.00 17.91
N LEU A 60 -44.84 21.12 17.64
CA LEU A 60 -45.05 19.87 16.88
C LEU A 60 -45.30 18.63 17.80
N LYS A 61 -45.18 18.78 19.12
CA LYS A 61 -45.44 17.70 20.13
C LYS A 61 -44.79 16.36 19.71
N ALA A 62 -45.58 15.30 19.61
CA ALA A 62 -45.08 13.95 19.27
C ALA A 62 -44.35 13.84 17.89
N LEU A 63 -44.68 14.71 16.94
CA LEU A 63 -44.01 14.74 15.62
C LEU A 63 -42.57 15.26 15.73
N ALA A 64 -42.34 16.26 16.59
CA ALA A 64 -40.99 16.77 16.84
C ALA A 64 -40.04 15.69 17.37
N VAL A 65 -40.51 14.83 18.26
CA VAL A 65 -39.72 13.70 18.81
C VAL A 65 -39.37 12.70 17.72
N LYS A 66 -40.31 12.38 16.82
CA LYS A 66 -40.06 11.46 15.69
C LYS A 66 -39.00 12.00 14.69
N ILE A 67 -38.90 13.33 14.55
CA ILE A 67 -37.92 13.98 13.68
C ILE A 67 -36.59 14.21 14.42
N ALA A 68 -36.62 14.57 15.71
CA ALA A 68 -35.43 14.81 16.53
C ALA A 68 -34.52 13.58 16.66
N ILE A 69 -35.13 12.41 16.93
CA ILE A 69 -34.37 11.17 17.14
C ILE A 69 -33.49 10.82 15.95
N PRO A 70 -33.95 10.76 14.68
CA PRO A 70 -33.11 10.51 13.53
C PRO A 70 -31.98 11.54 13.36
N ILE A 71 -32.27 12.83 13.59
CA ILE A 71 -31.27 13.90 13.48
C ILE A 71 -30.20 13.76 14.56
N LEU A 72 -30.58 13.53 15.81
CA LEU A 72 -29.63 13.29 16.91
C LEU A 72 -28.78 12.03 16.68
N ILE A 73 -29.36 11.00 16.10
CA ILE A 73 -28.61 9.80 15.67
C ILE A 73 -27.57 10.19 14.61
N VAL A 74 -27.94 10.99 13.60
CA VAL A 74 -27.01 11.46 12.57
C VAL A 74 -25.91 12.32 13.18
N VAL A 75 -26.26 13.25 14.08
CA VAL A 75 -25.27 14.06 14.82
C VAL A 75 -24.31 13.15 15.60
N GLY A 76 -24.84 12.19 16.35
CA GLY A 76 -24.05 11.22 17.10
C GLY A 76 -23.13 10.38 16.21
N LEU A 77 -23.62 9.94 15.05
CA LEU A 77 -22.82 9.20 14.05
C LEU A 77 -21.72 10.05 13.43
N VAL A 78 -22.01 11.33 13.13
CA VAL A 78 -21.01 12.27 12.61
C VAL A 78 -19.94 12.57 13.65
N LEU A 79 -20.33 12.87 14.90
CA LEU A 79 -19.40 13.07 16.01
C LEU A 79 -18.55 11.81 16.26
N LYS A 80 -19.15 10.62 16.19
CA LYS A 80 -18.43 9.35 16.29
C LYS A 80 -17.44 9.15 15.14
N ALA A 81 -17.83 9.51 13.90
CA ALA A 81 -16.94 9.44 12.73
C ALA A 81 -15.77 10.43 12.82
N MET A 82 -15.96 11.59 13.44
CA MET A 82 -14.90 12.56 13.72
C MET A 82 -14.01 12.14 14.91
N TRP A 83 -14.51 11.32 15.81
CA TRP A 83 -13.77 10.74 16.93
C TRP A 83 -13.02 9.49 16.47
N VAL A 84 -12.14 9.65 15.48
CA VAL A 84 -11.29 8.56 15.02
C VAL A 84 -10.28 8.23 16.12
N ARG A 85 -10.45 7.08 16.76
CA ARG A 85 -9.45 6.52 17.67
C ARG A 85 -8.39 5.83 16.81
N LEU A 86 -7.27 6.52 16.61
CA LEU A 86 -6.09 5.89 16.00
C LEU A 86 -5.48 4.94 17.04
N ALA A 87 -5.21 3.70 16.64
CA ALA A 87 -4.45 2.78 17.47
C ALA A 87 -3.07 3.37 17.77
N PRO A 88 -2.52 3.16 18.97
CA PRO A 88 -1.14 3.52 19.25
C PRO A 88 -0.22 2.71 18.33
N PRO A 89 0.96 3.25 17.98
CA PRO A 89 1.91 2.49 17.19
C PRO A 89 2.38 1.26 18.00
N GLU A 90 2.60 0.17 17.28
CA GLU A 90 3.08 -1.08 17.83
C GLU A 90 4.61 -1.06 17.98
N GLY A 91 5.14 -1.81 18.92
CA GLY A 91 6.55 -1.95 19.21
C GLY A 91 6.82 -2.29 20.67
N ARG A 92 8.00 -2.81 20.92
CA ARG A 92 8.50 -3.16 22.26
C ARG A 92 8.87 -1.88 23.00
N ALA A 93 8.16 -1.53 24.08
CA ALA A 93 8.46 -0.32 24.85
C ALA A 93 9.77 -0.46 25.62
N LEU A 94 10.68 0.50 25.42
CA LEU A 94 11.93 0.61 26.16
C LEU A 94 11.78 1.57 27.35
N GLY A 95 12.49 1.27 28.43
CA GLY A 95 12.59 2.12 29.62
C GLY A 95 13.99 2.70 29.83
N PRO A 96 14.11 3.83 30.59
CA PRO A 96 15.42 4.43 30.88
C PRO A 96 16.39 3.52 31.66
N ARG A 97 15.87 2.58 32.45
CA ARG A 97 16.70 1.60 33.18
C ARG A 97 17.26 0.52 32.27
N GLU A 98 16.55 0.23 31.17
CA GLU A 98 16.90 -0.83 30.22
C GLU A 98 17.89 -0.33 29.16
N ALA A 99 17.80 0.91 28.73
CA ALA A 99 18.68 1.51 27.72
C ALA A 99 19.14 2.93 28.14
N PRO A 100 19.89 3.06 29.26
CA PRO A 100 20.23 4.36 29.84
C PRO A 100 20.98 5.26 28.85
N ALA A 101 21.93 4.72 28.09
CA ALA A 101 22.72 5.48 27.13
C ALA A 101 21.86 6.01 25.96
N LEU A 102 20.85 5.22 25.51
CA LEU A 102 19.89 5.66 24.50
C LEU A 102 19.02 6.81 25.02
N PHE A 103 18.48 6.67 26.22
CA PHE A 103 17.65 7.71 26.83
C PHE A 103 18.42 9.00 27.14
N GLU A 104 19.69 8.92 27.49
CA GLU A 104 20.57 10.07 27.64
C GLU A 104 20.74 10.81 26.30
N MET A 105 21.00 10.09 25.20
CA MET A 105 21.07 10.65 23.85
C MET A 105 19.75 11.31 23.45
N ILE A 106 18.62 10.62 23.61
CA ILE A 106 17.30 11.16 23.32
C ILE A 106 17.05 12.47 24.10
N GLU A 107 17.31 12.49 25.40
CA GLU A 107 17.06 13.67 26.24
C GLU A 107 18.01 14.84 25.90
N ARG A 108 19.25 14.56 25.55
CA ARG A 108 20.21 15.54 25.06
C ARG A 108 19.75 16.20 23.77
N LEU A 109 19.36 15.41 22.78
CA LEU A 109 18.84 15.89 21.49
C LEU A 109 17.54 16.67 21.68
N ARG A 110 16.62 16.14 22.48
CA ARG A 110 15.35 16.79 22.81
C ARG A 110 15.54 18.19 23.40
N ARG A 111 16.45 18.34 24.36
CA ARG A 111 16.75 19.64 24.99
C ARG A 111 17.36 20.62 24.01
N LYS A 112 18.36 20.17 23.24
CA LYS A 112 19.05 21.02 22.24
C LYS A 112 18.08 21.54 21.17
N LEU A 113 17.12 20.72 20.74
CA LEU A 113 16.14 21.07 19.71
C LEU A 113 14.82 21.61 20.25
N SER A 114 14.67 21.74 21.57
CA SER A 114 13.41 22.13 22.22
C SER A 114 12.22 21.27 21.76
N ALA A 115 12.48 20.00 21.46
CA ALA A 115 11.45 19.05 21.02
C ALA A 115 10.56 18.64 22.21
N PRO A 116 9.28 18.26 21.95
CA PRO A 116 8.37 17.81 23.00
C PRO A 116 8.84 16.48 23.61
N ARG A 117 8.35 16.18 24.83
CA ARG A 117 8.62 14.89 25.47
C ARG A 117 7.93 13.75 24.71
N PHE A 118 8.58 12.60 24.66
CA PHE A 118 7.99 11.38 24.16
C PHE A 118 7.18 10.68 25.25
N HIS A 119 6.00 10.19 24.84
CA HIS A 119 5.16 9.38 25.72
C HIS A 119 5.77 7.99 25.93
N ARG A 120 6.28 7.41 24.85
CA ARG A 120 7.02 6.13 24.86
C ARG A 120 8.10 6.15 23.79
N VAL A 121 9.15 5.39 24.04
CA VAL A 121 10.16 4.97 23.07
C VAL A 121 9.88 3.51 22.76
N LEU A 122 9.67 3.19 21.49
CA LEU A 122 9.30 1.86 21.02
C LEU A 122 10.41 1.32 20.13
N LEU A 123 10.94 0.14 20.46
CA LEU A 123 11.83 -0.60 19.58
C LEU A 123 10.98 -1.42 18.60
N THR A 124 11.36 -1.43 17.33
CA THR A 124 10.65 -2.15 16.25
C THR A 124 11.59 -3.05 15.46
N GLY A 125 11.03 -4.03 14.74
CA GLY A 125 11.77 -4.87 13.81
C GLY A 125 12.00 -4.25 12.43
N GLU A 126 11.51 -3.04 12.19
CA GLU A 126 11.63 -2.35 10.91
C GLU A 126 12.98 -1.66 10.76
N PHE A 127 13.48 -1.55 9.52
CA PHE A 127 14.69 -0.79 9.20
C PHE A 127 14.34 0.70 9.05
N ASN A 128 13.92 1.33 10.13
CA ASN A 128 13.45 2.73 10.13
C ASN A 128 13.62 3.38 11.52
N ALA A 129 13.58 4.71 11.57
CA ALA A 129 13.30 5.48 12.77
C ALA A 129 12.28 6.57 12.45
N GLY A 130 11.48 6.98 13.44
CA GLY A 130 10.47 7.98 13.17
C GLY A 130 9.72 8.43 14.42
N VAL A 131 9.02 9.55 14.29
CA VAL A 131 8.15 10.07 15.35
C VAL A 131 6.70 10.01 14.92
N VAL A 132 5.89 9.27 15.69
CA VAL A 132 4.44 9.20 15.52
C VAL A 132 3.75 10.10 16.53
N GLN A 133 2.99 11.07 16.02
CA GLN A 133 2.14 11.94 16.84
C GLN A 133 0.70 11.42 16.80
N GLN A 134 0.24 10.82 17.90
CA GLN A 134 -1.12 10.30 18.04
C GLN A 134 -2.02 11.38 18.67
N PRO A 135 -3.06 11.87 17.97
CA PRO A 135 -4.01 12.82 18.55
C PRO A 135 -4.88 12.13 19.61
N ARG A 136 -5.07 12.78 20.76
CA ARG A 136 -5.94 12.28 21.86
C ARG A 136 -7.41 12.61 21.64
N LEU A 137 -7.69 13.74 21.00
CA LEU A 137 -9.01 14.29 20.77
C LEU A 137 -9.38 14.30 19.27
N GLY A 138 -9.01 13.25 18.52
CA GLY A 138 -9.25 13.18 17.09
C GLY A 138 -8.62 14.37 16.35
N LEU A 139 -9.43 15.07 15.54
CA LEU A 139 -8.98 16.25 14.77
C LEU A 139 -8.49 17.44 15.60
N PHE A 140 -8.86 17.52 16.88
CA PHE A 140 -8.63 18.71 17.71
C PHE A 140 -7.28 18.76 18.41
N GLY A 141 -6.39 17.79 18.19
CA GLY A 141 -5.01 17.83 18.65
C GLY A 141 -4.77 17.14 20.00
N TRP A 142 -3.89 17.73 20.81
CA TRP A 142 -3.38 17.13 22.06
C TRP A 142 -2.69 15.80 21.83
N HIS A 143 -1.49 15.86 21.21
CA HIS A 143 -0.79 14.69 20.71
C HIS A 143 0.01 13.98 21.81
N ARG A 144 0.04 12.65 21.73
CA ARG A 144 1.07 11.81 22.34
C ARG A 144 2.14 11.55 21.30
N ASN A 145 3.39 11.84 21.65
CA ASN A 145 4.52 11.60 20.77
C ASN A 145 5.13 10.24 21.10
N TYR A 146 5.26 9.39 20.12
CA TYR A 146 5.96 8.11 20.20
C TYR A 146 7.21 8.20 19.35
N LEU A 147 8.34 7.77 19.91
CA LEU A 147 9.57 7.61 19.14
C LEU A 147 9.69 6.12 18.78
N LEU A 148 9.70 5.80 17.49
CA LEU A 148 9.94 4.47 16.97
C LEU A 148 11.40 4.38 16.56
N ILE A 149 12.05 3.28 16.91
CA ILE A 149 13.44 3.00 16.60
C ILE A 149 13.55 1.57 16.13
N GLY A 150 14.04 1.36 14.92
CA GLY A 150 14.28 0.03 14.38
C GLY A 150 15.56 -0.59 14.90
N LEU A 151 15.47 -1.79 15.45
CA LEU A 151 16.63 -2.57 15.85
C LEU A 151 17.60 -2.83 14.68
N PRO A 152 17.11 -3.18 13.46
CA PRO A 152 17.98 -3.31 12.30
C PRO A 152 18.74 -2.02 11.94
N LEU A 153 18.12 -0.85 12.08
CA LEU A 153 18.76 0.42 11.84
C LEU A 153 19.88 0.70 12.88
N MET A 154 19.62 0.43 14.14
CA MET A 154 20.64 0.58 15.20
C MET A 154 21.83 -0.38 15.01
N LYS A 155 21.59 -1.57 14.50
CA LYS A 155 22.66 -2.55 14.19
C LYS A 155 23.47 -2.18 12.94
N SER A 156 22.95 -1.31 12.08
CA SER A 156 23.57 -0.94 10.81
C SER A 156 24.38 0.36 10.88
N LEU A 157 24.09 1.23 11.83
CA LEU A 157 24.66 2.56 11.91
C LEU A 157 25.65 2.68 13.09
N THR A 158 26.70 3.50 12.92
CA THR A 158 27.49 3.92 14.04
C THR A 158 26.66 4.78 14.99
N ARG A 159 27.13 4.94 16.25
CA ARG A 159 26.45 5.80 17.22
C ARG A 159 26.24 7.22 16.70
N GLU A 160 27.22 7.80 16.00
CA GLU A 160 27.15 9.16 15.48
C GLU A 160 26.18 9.29 14.29
N GLN A 161 26.20 8.31 13.37
CA GLN A 161 25.24 8.23 12.27
C GLN A 161 23.80 8.08 12.79
N PHE A 162 23.60 7.23 13.79
CA PHE A 162 22.30 7.05 14.42
C PHE A 162 21.83 8.31 15.16
N GLU A 163 22.73 9.01 15.85
CA GLU A 163 22.45 10.31 16.47
C GLU A 163 22.02 11.34 15.41
N ALA A 164 22.65 11.34 14.22
CA ALA A 164 22.25 12.22 13.12
C ALA A 164 20.85 11.89 12.58
N VAL A 165 20.49 10.60 12.46
CA VAL A 165 19.12 10.19 12.10
C VAL A 165 18.11 10.66 13.16
N LEU A 166 18.38 10.44 14.44
CA LEU A 166 17.48 10.93 15.50
C LEU A 166 17.39 12.46 15.53
N ALA A 167 18.49 13.17 15.26
CA ALA A 167 18.49 14.62 15.17
C ALA A 167 17.64 15.12 13.98
N HIS A 168 17.63 14.42 12.86
CA HIS A 168 16.73 14.67 11.73
C HIS A 168 15.26 14.51 12.15
N GLU A 169 14.90 13.37 12.76
CA GLU A 169 13.53 13.09 13.24
C GLU A 169 13.05 14.14 14.26
N PHE A 170 13.95 14.56 15.16
CA PHE A 170 13.62 15.59 16.13
C PHE A 170 13.57 16.99 15.51
N GLY A 171 14.27 17.19 14.39
CA GLY A 171 14.18 18.40 13.56
C GLY A 171 12.76 18.69 13.12
N HIS A 172 12.01 17.65 12.72
CA HIS A 172 10.58 17.76 12.38
C HIS A 172 9.68 18.20 13.56
N LEU A 173 10.15 18.04 14.80
CA LEU A 173 9.42 18.42 16.02
C LEU A 173 9.90 19.75 16.62
N ALA A 174 11.04 20.26 16.19
CA ALA A 174 11.69 21.43 16.78
C ALA A 174 10.81 22.68 16.68
N ARG A 175 10.79 23.48 17.77
CA ARG A 175 9.93 24.67 17.85
C ARG A 175 10.51 25.91 17.14
N GLY A 176 11.72 25.84 16.61
CA GLY A 176 12.51 27.00 16.21
C GLY A 176 12.25 27.58 14.82
N HIS A 177 11.90 26.74 13.85
CA HIS A 177 11.80 27.15 12.44
C HIS A 177 10.46 26.71 11.87
N SER A 178 9.72 27.65 11.30
CA SER A 178 8.44 27.42 10.59
C SER A 178 7.35 26.62 11.35
N ARG A 179 6.81 27.20 12.43
CA ARG A 179 5.59 26.68 13.10
C ARG A 179 4.49 26.30 12.10
N MET A 180 4.45 26.99 10.97
CA MET A 180 3.46 26.77 9.91
C MET A 180 3.75 25.51 9.10
N SER A 181 5.00 25.26 8.71
CA SER A 181 5.37 24.05 7.97
C SER A 181 5.11 22.79 8.78
N ASN A 182 5.48 22.81 10.08
CA ASN A 182 5.21 21.70 11.01
C ASN A 182 3.70 21.52 11.26
N TRP A 183 2.91 22.60 11.27
CA TRP A 183 1.46 22.50 11.37
C TRP A 183 0.84 21.91 10.11
N ILE A 184 1.29 22.31 8.92
CA ILE A 184 0.83 21.78 7.63
C ILE A 184 1.21 20.31 7.48
N TYR A 185 2.44 19.92 7.86
CA TYR A 185 2.87 18.52 7.85
C TYR A 185 1.95 17.65 8.74
N ARG A 186 1.72 18.08 9.99
CA ARG A 186 0.80 17.37 10.90
C ARG A 186 -0.61 17.29 10.34
N LEU A 187 -1.07 18.36 9.72
CA LEU A 187 -2.39 18.41 9.12
C LEU A 187 -2.50 17.43 7.93
N ARG A 188 -1.49 17.39 7.07
CA ARG A 188 -1.40 16.42 5.97
C ARG A 188 -1.53 14.98 6.48
N MET A 189 -0.75 14.63 7.50
CA MET A 189 -0.81 13.30 8.13
C MET A 189 -2.18 13.02 8.78
N THR A 190 -2.77 14.03 9.40
CA THR A 190 -4.10 13.89 10.01
C THR A 190 -5.19 13.66 8.97
N TRP A 191 -5.14 14.41 7.86
CA TRP A 191 -6.10 14.24 6.75
C TRP A 191 -5.94 12.88 6.06
N ALA A 192 -4.71 12.42 5.82
CA ALA A 192 -4.45 11.09 5.25
C ALA A 192 -5.05 9.98 6.12
N ARG A 193 -4.81 10.02 7.42
CA ARG A 193 -5.37 9.05 8.39
C ARG A 193 -6.90 9.13 8.49
N LEU A 194 -7.45 10.35 8.47
CA LEU A 194 -8.92 10.54 8.45
C LEU A 194 -9.54 9.91 7.20
N MET A 195 -8.90 10.09 6.05
CA MET A 195 -9.37 9.50 4.79
C MET A 195 -9.36 7.98 4.85
N SER A 196 -8.27 7.36 5.31
CA SER A 196 -8.21 5.89 5.48
C SER A 196 -9.33 5.40 6.42
N ALA A 197 -9.52 6.06 7.55
CA ALA A 197 -10.58 5.68 8.49
C ALA A 197 -12.00 5.90 7.96
N LEU A 198 -12.23 6.91 7.11
CA LEU A 198 -13.51 7.15 6.44
C LEU A 198 -13.78 6.14 5.32
N GLU A 199 -12.73 5.62 4.69
CA GLU A 199 -12.83 4.55 3.69
C GLU A 199 -13.18 3.21 4.32
N GLU A 200 -12.60 2.88 5.47
CA GLU A 200 -12.95 1.69 6.24
C GLU A 200 -14.40 1.71 6.75
N GLN A 201 -14.89 2.89 7.16
CA GLN A 201 -16.24 3.09 7.68
C GLN A 201 -17.21 3.58 6.58
N ARG A 202 -17.54 2.73 5.58
CA ARG A 202 -18.51 3.05 4.52
C ARG A 202 -19.94 3.14 5.06
N SER A 203 -20.23 4.22 5.80
CA SER A 203 -21.56 4.53 6.36
C SER A 203 -22.20 5.69 5.61
N TRP A 204 -23.51 5.72 5.52
CA TRP A 204 -24.26 6.85 4.95
C TRP A 204 -23.96 8.17 5.69
N SER A 205 -23.72 8.10 7.00
CA SER A 205 -23.36 9.26 7.83
C SER A 205 -22.02 9.92 7.44
N THR A 206 -21.11 9.17 6.79
CA THR A 206 -19.82 9.69 6.34
C THR A 206 -19.83 10.24 4.91
N PHE A 207 -20.96 10.15 4.19
CA PHE A 207 -21.07 10.53 2.77
C PHE A 207 -20.64 11.97 2.49
N LEU A 208 -21.12 12.96 3.28
CA LEU A 208 -20.77 14.37 3.09
C LEU A 208 -19.27 14.62 3.28
N PHE A 209 -18.67 13.99 4.31
CA PHE A 209 -17.25 14.09 4.57
C PHE A 209 -16.44 13.43 3.45
N ARG A 210 -16.78 12.22 3.04
CA ARG A 210 -16.08 11.53 1.94
C ARG A 210 -16.13 12.33 0.64
N ARG A 211 -17.30 12.88 0.26
CA ARG A 211 -17.44 13.69 -0.96
C ARG A 211 -16.53 14.91 -0.95
N PHE A 212 -16.48 15.63 0.17
CA PHE A 212 -15.61 16.79 0.32
C PHE A 212 -14.15 16.39 0.31
N PHE A 213 -13.75 15.42 1.16
CA PHE A 213 -12.36 15.04 1.30
C PHE A 213 -11.81 14.34 0.07
N ASN A 214 -12.58 13.56 -0.67
CA ASN A 214 -12.16 12.98 -1.94
C ASN A 214 -11.80 14.05 -2.99
N TRP A 215 -12.45 15.19 -2.94
CA TRP A 215 -12.09 16.33 -3.77
C TRP A 215 -10.93 17.13 -3.16
N TYR A 216 -10.99 17.42 -1.86
CA TYR A 216 -10.07 18.32 -1.18
C TYR A 216 -8.69 17.72 -0.93
N ALA A 217 -8.61 16.44 -0.51
CA ALA A 217 -7.36 15.83 -0.07
C ALA A 217 -6.28 15.75 -1.16
N PRO A 218 -6.56 15.41 -2.42
CA PRO A 218 -5.55 15.45 -3.49
C PRO A 218 -4.98 16.85 -3.71
N TYR A 219 -5.83 17.88 -3.72
CA TYR A 219 -5.37 19.26 -3.86
C TYR A 219 -4.53 19.71 -2.66
N PHE A 220 -5.00 19.46 -1.45
CA PHE A 220 -4.24 19.80 -0.24
C PHE A 220 -2.90 19.06 -0.19
N SER A 221 -2.87 17.79 -0.61
CA SER A 221 -1.64 17.01 -0.72
C SER A 221 -0.67 17.66 -1.71
N ALA A 222 -1.11 17.98 -2.93
CA ALA A 222 -0.28 18.65 -3.94
C ALA A 222 0.25 20.02 -3.45
N TYR A 223 -0.63 20.86 -2.87
CA TYR A 223 -0.24 22.18 -2.36
C TYR A 223 0.67 22.10 -1.12
N SER A 224 0.59 21.08 -0.32
CA SER A 224 1.47 20.91 0.85
C SER A 224 2.79 20.21 0.54
N PHE A 225 2.91 19.58 -0.64
CA PHE A 225 4.08 18.79 -1.03
C PHE A 225 5.39 19.58 -1.06
N PRO A 226 5.50 20.76 -1.73
CA PRO A 226 6.72 21.56 -1.73
C PRO A 226 7.17 22.00 -0.33
N LEU A 227 6.21 22.23 0.59
CA LEU A 227 6.53 22.56 1.99
C LEU A 227 7.02 21.33 2.75
N ALA A 228 6.47 20.14 2.48
CA ALA A 228 6.96 18.90 3.07
C ALA A 228 8.41 18.65 2.66
N ARG A 229 8.71 18.80 1.35
CA ARG A 229 10.09 18.67 0.83
C ARG A 229 11.05 19.70 1.44
N ALA A 230 10.62 20.94 1.60
CA ALA A 230 11.42 21.98 2.28
C ALA A 230 11.70 21.62 3.74
N ASN A 231 10.75 20.98 4.44
CA ASN A 231 10.94 20.50 5.81
C ASN A 231 11.99 19.38 5.91
N GLU A 232 12.09 18.52 4.90
CA GLU A 232 13.13 17.48 4.85
C GLU A 232 14.54 18.11 4.83
N TYR A 233 14.76 19.09 3.93
CA TYR A 233 16.03 19.79 3.87
C TYR A 233 16.33 20.60 5.16
N GLU A 234 15.30 21.14 5.81
CA GLU A 234 15.46 21.84 7.09
C GLU A 234 15.82 20.87 8.24
N ALA A 235 15.22 19.68 8.25
CA ALA A 235 15.56 18.62 9.19
C ALA A 235 17.00 18.12 8.97
N ASP A 236 17.40 17.93 7.70
CA ASP A 236 18.78 17.59 7.33
C ASP A 236 19.79 18.67 7.78
N ALA A 237 19.51 19.93 7.49
CA ALA A 237 20.36 21.05 7.95
C ALA A 237 20.44 21.13 9.48
N THR A 238 19.37 20.76 10.18
CA THR A 238 19.33 20.71 11.64
C THR A 238 20.19 19.57 12.18
N ALA A 239 20.10 18.39 11.61
CA ALA A 239 20.92 17.24 11.95
C ALA A 239 22.42 17.50 11.66
N ALA A 240 22.72 18.08 10.49
CA ALA A 240 24.08 18.43 10.10
C ALA A 240 24.72 19.45 11.05
N ARG A 241 23.97 20.47 11.52
CA ARG A 241 24.46 21.45 12.48
C ARG A 241 24.65 20.87 13.88
N LEU A 242 23.79 19.94 14.28
CA LEU A 242 23.76 19.40 15.63
C LEU A 242 24.80 18.32 15.88
N VAL A 243 25.02 17.47 14.87
CA VAL A 243 25.96 16.35 14.89
C VAL A 243 27.17 16.68 14.02
N SER A 244 27.06 16.42 12.72
CA SER A 244 27.99 16.89 11.68
C SER A 244 27.42 16.64 10.28
N PRO A 245 27.82 17.42 9.25
CA PRO A 245 27.46 17.16 7.87
C PRO A 245 27.93 15.77 7.39
N GLY A 246 29.13 15.37 7.81
CA GLY A 246 29.73 14.07 7.45
C GLY A 246 28.94 12.90 8.02
N ALA A 247 28.58 12.94 9.30
CA ALA A 247 27.79 11.89 9.94
C ALA A 247 26.40 11.75 9.31
N LEU A 248 25.75 12.86 8.98
CA LEU A 248 24.45 12.82 8.30
C LEU A 248 24.58 12.22 6.89
N CYS A 249 25.54 12.67 6.07
CA CYS A 249 25.75 12.12 4.73
C CYS A 249 26.06 10.62 4.76
N GLN A 250 26.90 10.18 5.71
CA GLN A 250 27.18 8.76 5.90
C GLN A 250 25.94 7.98 6.36
N ALA A 251 25.13 8.53 7.26
CA ALA A 251 23.88 7.92 7.71
C ALA A 251 22.89 7.76 6.55
N LEU A 252 22.68 8.82 5.75
CA LEU A 252 21.82 8.78 4.56
C LEU A 252 22.31 7.77 3.53
N THR A 253 23.62 7.69 3.30
CA THR A 253 24.22 6.71 2.39
C THR A 253 24.04 5.29 2.94
N ALA A 254 24.34 5.08 4.22
CA ALA A 254 24.20 3.76 4.86
C ALA A 254 22.75 3.29 4.86
N THR A 255 21.77 4.15 5.13
CA THR A 255 20.35 3.78 5.10
C THR A 255 19.91 3.33 3.70
N ASN A 256 20.39 3.93 2.63
CA ASN A 256 20.07 3.51 1.26
C ASN A 256 20.75 2.18 0.90
N VAL A 257 22.07 2.06 1.11
CA VAL A 257 22.83 0.84 0.78
C VAL A 257 22.36 -0.35 1.59
N VAL A 258 22.22 -0.20 2.91
CA VAL A 258 21.74 -1.28 3.79
C VAL A 258 20.28 -1.62 3.49
N GLY A 259 19.45 -0.62 3.18
CA GLY A 259 18.07 -0.86 2.75
C GLY A 259 17.98 -1.76 1.52
N SER A 260 18.80 -1.48 0.49
CA SER A 260 18.91 -2.33 -0.70
C SER A 260 19.42 -3.74 -0.35
N TYR A 261 20.46 -3.85 0.45
CA TYR A 261 20.97 -5.14 0.93
C TYR A 261 19.90 -5.96 1.67
N LEU A 262 19.18 -5.34 2.59
CA LEU A 262 18.11 -6.01 3.33
C LEU A 262 17.00 -6.51 2.40
N GLY A 263 16.58 -5.66 1.46
CA GLY A 263 15.49 -5.97 0.53
C GLY A 263 15.86 -6.97 -0.56
N GLU A 264 17.07 -6.86 -1.13
CA GLU A 264 17.49 -7.65 -2.29
C GLU A 264 18.26 -8.94 -1.92
N THR A 265 18.90 -8.97 -0.74
CA THR A 265 19.80 -10.08 -0.38
C THR A 265 19.43 -10.74 0.94
N TYR A 266 19.35 -9.98 2.03
CA TYR A 266 19.22 -10.53 3.38
C TYR A 266 17.89 -11.26 3.60
N TRP A 267 16.77 -10.54 3.48
CA TRP A 267 15.45 -11.12 3.66
C TRP A 267 15.10 -12.19 2.62
N PRO A 268 15.37 -12.00 1.31
CA PRO A 268 15.15 -13.04 0.32
C PRO A 268 15.91 -14.33 0.63
N ARG A 269 17.18 -14.26 1.09
CA ARG A 269 17.97 -15.41 1.50
C ARG A 269 17.35 -16.15 2.70
N ILE A 270 16.80 -15.42 3.67
CA ILE A 270 16.11 -15.98 4.82
C ILE A 270 14.82 -16.66 4.39
N TYR A 271 13.96 -15.98 3.65
CA TYR A 271 12.67 -16.52 3.21
C TYR A 271 12.82 -17.71 2.24
N LYS A 272 13.91 -17.75 1.46
CA LYS A 272 14.21 -18.89 0.59
C LYS A 272 14.41 -20.19 1.36
N GLN A 273 14.80 -20.14 2.62
CA GLN A 273 14.95 -21.34 3.46
C GLN A 273 13.63 -22.07 3.71
N ALA A 274 12.48 -21.39 3.54
CA ALA A 274 11.18 -22.02 3.59
C ALA A 274 10.99 -23.07 2.48
N ASP A 275 11.76 -22.98 1.39
CA ASP A 275 11.73 -23.95 0.30
C ASP A 275 12.17 -25.36 0.77
N ASP A 276 13.04 -25.42 1.80
CA ASP A 276 13.63 -26.66 2.31
C ASP A 276 13.22 -27.00 3.76
N LEU A 277 12.88 -25.98 4.56
CA LEU A 277 12.58 -26.15 5.97
C LEU A 277 11.11 -25.85 6.26
N PRO A 278 10.34 -26.78 6.87
CA PRO A 278 8.92 -26.59 7.16
C PRO A 278 8.65 -25.56 8.27
N GLN A 279 9.66 -25.18 9.06
CA GLN A 279 9.55 -24.20 10.14
C GLN A 279 10.72 -23.22 10.11
N PRO A 280 10.50 -21.95 10.47
CA PRO A 280 11.56 -20.95 10.54
C PRO A 280 12.47 -21.21 11.75
N ARG A 281 13.72 -21.59 11.48
CA ARG A 281 14.74 -21.84 12.52
C ARG A 281 15.75 -20.70 12.66
N PHE A 282 15.70 -19.74 11.76
CA PHE A 282 16.65 -18.65 11.70
C PHE A 282 16.37 -17.56 12.75
N THR A 283 17.41 -16.84 13.13
CA THR A 283 17.39 -15.73 14.10
C THR A 283 17.80 -14.43 13.39
N PRO A 284 16.93 -13.83 12.56
CA PRO A 284 17.31 -12.73 11.66
C PRO A 284 17.79 -11.49 12.40
N PHE A 285 17.23 -11.19 13.55
CA PHE A 285 17.63 -10.00 14.30
C PHE A 285 18.93 -10.21 15.08
N THR A 286 19.16 -11.40 15.60
CA THR A 286 20.44 -11.76 16.26
C THR A 286 21.56 -11.78 15.23
N ALA A 287 21.40 -12.48 14.11
CA ALA A 287 22.43 -12.68 13.08
C ALA A 287 22.70 -11.45 12.19
N LEU A 288 21.86 -10.42 12.23
CA LEU A 288 21.93 -9.29 11.31
C LEU A 288 23.31 -8.60 11.32
N GLY A 289 23.88 -8.37 12.50
CA GLY A 289 25.16 -7.66 12.61
C GLY A 289 26.30 -8.39 11.89
N GLU A 290 26.39 -9.71 12.08
CA GLU A 290 27.36 -10.57 11.41
C GLU A 290 27.13 -10.61 9.89
N GLY A 291 25.86 -10.72 9.46
CA GLY A 291 25.49 -10.69 8.05
C GLY A 291 25.89 -9.39 7.37
N LEU A 292 25.62 -8.23 7.99
CA LEU A 292 26.03 -6.92 7.49
C LEU A 292 27.55 -6.82 7.37
N ALA A 293 28.29 -7.25 8.41
CA ALA A 293 29.75 -7.18 8.42
C ALA A 293 30.41 -8.13 7.41
N ALA A 294 29.77 -9.24 7.07
CA ALA A 294 30.27 -10.20 6.09
C ALA A 294 29.95 -9.76 4.66
N ASP A 295 28.68 -9.51 4.37
CA ASP A 295 28.19 -9.35 3.00
C ASP A 295 28.49 -7.95 2.43
N LEU A 296 28.53 -6.89 3.25
CA LEU A 296 28.79 -5.51 2.79
C LEU A 296 30.28 -5.20 2.60
N LYS A 297 31.15 -6.19 2.67
CA LYS A 297 32.56 -6.09 2.23
C LYS A 297 32.72 -6.19 0.73
N ASP A 298 31.71 -6.72 0.03
CA ASP A 298 31.72 -6.79 -1.43
C ASP A 298 31.50 -5.40 -2.04
N GLU A 299 32.61 -4.76 -2.42
CA GLU A 299 32.61 -3.43 -3.00
C GLU A 299 31.79 -3.33 -4.30
N SER A 300 31.66 -4.43 -5.06
CA SER A 300 30.91 -4.46 -6.31
C SER A 300 29.42 -4.30 -6.06
N SER A 301 28.84 -5.07 -5.15
CA SER A 301 27.43 -4.97 -4.78
C SER A 301 27.12 -3.65 -4.09
N VAL A 302 27.98 -3.21 -3.19
CA VAL A 302 27.85 -1.91 -2.50
C VAL A 302 27.90 -0.76 -3.50
N GLY A 303 28.86 -0.78 -4.46
CA GLY A 303 28.97 0.21 -5.51
C GLY A 303 27.70 0.28 -6.37
N LYS A 304 27.17 -0.87 -6.78
CA LYS A 304 25.91 -0.95 -7.55
C LYS A 304 24.74 -0.30 -6.79
N TRP A 305 24.54 -0.62 -5.52
CA TRP A 305 23.44 -0.05 -4.71
C TRP A 305 23.63 1.45 -4.49
N LEU A 306 24.86 1.90 -4.28
CA LEU A 306 25.15 3.32 -4.13
C LEU A 306 24.89 4.09 -5.43
N ASP A 307 25.34 3.57 -6.57
CA ASP A 307 25.09 4.17 -7.88
C ASP A 307 23.60 4.25 -8.20
N GLN A 308 22.84 3.21 -7.89
CA GLN A 308 21.38 3.19 -8.04
C GLN A 308 20.71 4.25 -7.14
N ALA A 309 21.13 4.34 -5.88
CA ALA A 309 20.59 5.34 -4.94
C ALA A 309 20.92 6.78 -5.38
N MET A 310 22.10 7.00 -5.95
CA MET A 310 22.53 8.31 -6.47
C MET A 310 21.88 8.67 -7.81
N ALA A 311 21.54 7.69 -8.63
CA ALA A 311 20.84 7.90 -9.89
C ALA A 311 19.33 8.13 -9.71
N ARG A 312 18.76 7.75 -8.56
CA ARG A 312 17.33 7.92 -8.29
C ARG A 312 16.95 9.39 -8.27
N VAL A 313 15.87 9.72 -8.98
CA VAL A 313 15.27 11.06 -9.02
C VAL A 313 14.04 11.07 -8.10
N THR A 314 13.89 12.15 -7.33
CA THR A 314 12.73 12.32 -6.45
C THR A 314 11.44 12.45 -7.26
N THR A 315 10.48 11.60 -6.97
CA THR A 315 9.13 11.64 -7.56
C THR A 315 8.13 12.31 -6.61
N VAL A 316 6.91 12.51 -7.07
CA VAL A 316 5.81 13.07 -6.26
C VAL A 316 5.26 12.11 -5.21
N ASP A 317 5.58 10.82 -5.31
CA ASP A 317 5.17 9.78 -4.36
C ASP A 317 6.21 9.58 -3.24
N ASP A 318 7.42 10.13 -3.41
CA ASP A 318 8.48 9.98 -2.43
C ASP A 318 8.21 10.82 -1.18
N THR A 319 8.25 10.19 -0.02
CA THR A 319 8.13 10.88 1.28
C THR A 319 9.35 11.72 1.60
N HIS A 320 10.53 11.30 1.13
CA HIS A 320 11.81 12.00 1.29
C HIS A 320 12.45 12.28 -0.07
N PRO A 321 13.21 13.38 -0.23
CA PRO A 321 14.00 13.62 -1.43
C PRO A 321 15.06 12.53 -1.65
N ALA A 322 15.46 12.33 -2.90
CA ALA A 322 16.48 11.36 -3.29
C ALA A 322 17.83 11.63 -2.60
N LEU A 323 18.62 10.58 -2.39
CA LEU A 323 19.92 10.65 -1.72
C LEU A 323 20.83 11.74 -2.30
N ALA A 324 20.95 11.79 -3.63
CA ALA A 324 21.79 12.76 -4.32
C ALA A 324 21.41 14.22 -3.99
N GLU A 325 20.12 14.52 -3.94
CA GLU A 325 19.59 15.84 -3.62
C GLU A 325 19.90 16.22 -2.15
N ARG A 326 19.68 15.28 -1.21
CA ARG A 326 19.91 15.49 0.22
C ARG A 326 21.39 15.70 0.52
N VAL A 327 22.27 14.83 -0.02
CA VAL A 327 23.72 14.93 0.15
C VAL A 327 24.25 16.26 -0.41
N LYS A 328 23.79 16.66 -1.61
CA LYS A 328 24.13 17.95 -2.22
C LYS A 328 23.68 19.13 -1.36
N ALA A 329 22.46 19.08 -0.80
CA ALA A 329 21.91 20.15 0.04
C ALA A 329 22.71 20.35 1.35
N VAL A 330 23.26 19.27 1.90
CA VAL A 330 24.11 19.30 3.11
C VAL A 330 25.56 19.70 2.79
N GLY A 331 25.97 19.66 1.51
CA GLY A 331 27.33 19.98 1.07
C GLY A 331 28.34 18.87 1.38
N GLY A 332 27.90 17.63 1.45
CA GLY A 332 28.72 16.46 1.73
C GLY A 332 29.00 15.58 0.53
N THR A 333 29.67 14.47 0.76
CA THR A 333 29.92 13.42 -0.23
C THR A 333 29.35 12.10 0.24
N PRO A 334 28.69 11.31 -0.63
CA PRO A 334 28.19 10.00 -0.27
C PRO A 334 29.39 9.08 0.01
N ARG A 335 29.47 8.57 1.24
CA ARG A 335 30.47 7.58 1.64
C ARG A 335 29.81 6.48 2.41
N PHE A 336 29.97 5.28 1.96
CA PHE A 336 29.58 4.08 2.69
C PHE A 336 30.81 3.46 3.34
N SER A 337 30.65 3.07 4.60
CA SER A 337 31.62 2.25 5.31
C SER A 337 30.85 1.05 5.89
N PRO A 338 31.29 -0.19 5.60
CA PRO A 338 30.63 -1.37 6.16
C PRO A 338 30.52 -1.29 7.68
N PRO A 339 29.41 -1.78 8.26
CA PRO A 339 29.28 -1.84 9.71
C PRO A 339 30.43 -2.67 10.34
N ALA A 340 31.02 -2.14 11.39
CA ALA A 340 32.08 -2.78 12.19
C ALA A 340 31.52 -3.12 13.58
N GLU A 341 32.35 -3.64 14.45
CA GLU A 341 31.98 -3.87 15.86
C GLU A 341 31.67 -2.53 16.57
N GLY A 342 30.74 -2.57 17.54
CA GLY A 342 30.39 -1.43 18.37
C GLY A 342 29.46 -0.43 17.69
N GLN A 343 28.52 -0.91 16.90
CA GLN A 343 27.46 -0.08 16.28
C GLN A 343 26.54 0.58 17.33
N ALA A 344 25.59 1.39 16.87
CA ALA A 344 24.68 2.10 17.75
C ALA A 344 23.90 1.17 18.70
N ALA A 345 23.52 -0.02 18.23
CA ALA A 345 22.84 -1.02 19.06
C ALA A 345 23.70 -1.45 20.23
N ASP A 346 24.97 -1.80 20.00
CA ASP A 346 25.90 -2.23 21.04
C ASP A 346 26.15 -1.14 22.07
N ARG A 347 26.36 0.10 21.59
CA ARG A 347 26.70 1.25 22.45
C ARG A 347 25.52 1.79 23.25
N LEU A 348 24.28 1.65 22.74
CA LEU A 348 23.10 2.31 23.31
C LEU A 348 22.17 1.33 24.05
N LEU A 349 22.16 0.05 23.68
CA LEU A 349 21.38 -0.99 24.35
C LEU A 349 22.22 -1.83 25.30
N GLY A 350 23.55 -1.89 25.10
CA GLY A 350 24.48 -2.59 25.97
C GLY A 350 24.12 -4.07 26.16
N ASP A 351 24.21 -4.54 27.40
CA ASP A 351 23.95 -5.95 27.76
C ASP A 351 22.53 -6.45 27.43
N ASN A 352 21.58 -5.53 27.25
CA ASN A 352 20.20 -5.89 26.89
C ASN A 352 20.01 -6.20 25.39
N LEU A 353 21.00 -5.88 24.54
CA LEU A 353 20.88 -6.07 23.08
C LEU A 353 20.59 -7.52 22.71
N ALA A 354 21.27 -8.48 23.32
CA ALA A 354 21.09 -9.91 23.00
C ALA A 354 19.65 -10.38 23.30
N GLY A 355 19.15 -10.08 24.51
CA GLY A 355 17.80 -10.45 24.91
C GLY A 355 16.72 -9.77 24.05
N LEU A 356 16.91 -8.49 23.69
CA LEU A 356 16.01 -7.77 22.81
C LEU A 356 16.00 -8.37 21.38
N ALA A 357 17.16 -8.75 20.85
CA ALA A 357 17.24 -9.40 19.54
C ALA A 357 16.52 -10.75 19.54
N GLU A 358 16.67 -11.55 20.61
CA GLU A 358 15.96 -12.82 20.79
C GLU A 358 14.45 -12.65 20.90
N GLU A 359 13.96 -11.60 21.60
CA GLU A 359 12.53 -11.26 21.65
C GLU A 359 11.98 -11.00 20.23
N PHE A 360 12.71 -10.25 19.39
CA PHE A 360 12.34 -9.99 18.00
C PHE A 360 12.40 -11.23 17.14
N ASP A 361 13.41 -12.07 17.29
CA ASP A 361 13.52 -13.35 16.58
C ASP A 361 12.36 -14.30 16.92
N HIS A 362 11.96 -14.33 18.19
CA HIS A 362 10.82 -15.13 18.63
C HIS A 362 9.50 -14.61 18.03
N SER A 363 9.24 -13.32 18.20
CA SER A 363 8.04 -12.66 17.64
C SER A 363 7.95 -12.82 16.12
N TRP A 364 9.05 -12.64 15.41
CA TRP A 364 9.12 -12.83 13.97
C TRP A 364 8.77 -14.25 13.56
N ARG A 365 9.35 -15.26 14.23
CA ARG A 365 9.03 -16.68 13.96
C ARG A 365 7.55 -16.98 14.15
N GLU A 366 6.93 -16.46 15.20
CA GLU A 366 5.49 -16.65 15.44
C GLU A 366 4.64 -15.99 14.35
N GLN A 367 5.00 -14.77 13.96
CA GLN A 367 4.25 -14.02 12.95
C GLN A 367 4.30 -14.67 11.57
N ILE A 368 5.44 -15.23 11.17
CA ILE A 368 5.61 -15.82 9.84
C ILE A 368 5.31 -17.32 9.77
N ALA A 369 5.12 -18.01 10.89
CA ALA A 369 4.99 -19.48 10.93
C ALA A 369 3.98 -20.02 9.91
N THR A 370 2.80 -19.43 9.85
CA THR A 370 1.73 -19.86 8.93
C THR A 370 2.10 -19.62 7.46
N SER A 371 2.63 -18.46 7.12
CA SER A 371 3.02 -18.13 5.75
C SER A 371 4.26 -18.92 5.31
N TRP A 372 5.17 -19.17 6.24
CA TRP A 372 6.34 -20.01 6.02
C TRP A 372 5.95 -21.46 5.68
N GLU A 373 5.08 -22.05 6.50
CA GLU A 373 4.57 -23.39 6.27
C GLU A 373 3.80 -23.50 4.95
N GLN A 374 3.00 -22.48 4.62
CA GLN A 374 2.30 -22.44 3.35
C GLN A 374 3.27 -22.40 2.17
N ARG A 375 4.28 -21.51 2.21
CA ARG A 375 5.34 -21.45 1.18
C ARG A 375 6.05 -22.79 1.04
N HIS A 376 6.42 -23.41 2.16
CA HIS A 376 7.05 -24.73 2.14
C HIS A 376 6.20 -25.76 1.41
N ARG A 377 4.90 -25.86 1.76
CA ARG A 377 3.97 -26.77 1.08
C ARG A 377 3.86 -26.47 -0.42
N ASP A 378 3.74 -25.20 -0.79
CA ASP A 378 3.61 -24.80 -2.19
C ASP A 378 4.86 -25.18 -2.99
N VAL A 379 6.04 -24.98 -2.43
CA VAL A 379 7.31 -25.40 -3.06
C VAL A 379 7.42 -26.91 -3.18
N GLN A 380 7.05 -27.68 -2.13
CA GLN A 380 7.08 -29.15 -2.21
C GLN A 380 6.07 -29.66 -3.27
N ASN A 381 4.88 -29.09 -3.34
CA ASN A 381 3.91 -29.40 -4.38
C ASN A 381 4.46 -29.08 -5.79
N SER A 382 5.12 -27.92 -5.93
CA SER A 382 5.76 -27.52 -7.19
C SER A 382 6.89 -28.47 -7.60
N ARG A 383 7.72 -28.92 -6.64
CA ARG A 383 8.78 -29.93 -6.88
C ARG A 383 8.20 -31.29 -7.30
N SER A 384 7.13 -31.73 -6.63
CA SER A 384 6.44 -32.96 -6.99
C SER A 384 5.83 -32.87 -8.39
N ARG A 385 5.20 -31.75 -8.71
CA ARG A 385 4.61 -31.51 -10.03
C ARG A 385 5.69 -31.41 -11.12
N HIS A 386 6.82 -30.76 -10.83
CA HIS A 386 7.97 -30.73 -11.74
C HIS A 386 8.46 -32.14 -12.06
N ALA A 387 8.67 -32.98 -11.04
CA ALA A 387 9.14 -34.36 -11.22
C ALA A 387 8.13 -35.22 -12.01
N GLU A 388 6.82 -35.03 -11.78
CA GLU A 388 5.76 -35.68 -12.55
C GLU A 388 5.83 -35.31 -14.04
N LEU A 389 5.92 -34.01 -14.36
CA LEU A 389 6.00 -33.53 -15.73
C LEU A 389 7.29 -33.95 -16.43
N ASP A 390 8.42 -33.96 -15.73
CA ASP A 390 9.69 -34.48 -16.25
C ASP A 390 9.59 -35.97 -16.60
N ALA A 391 8.97 -36.77 -15.73
CA ALA A 391 8.74 -38.18 -15.99
C ALA A 391 7.79 -38.43 -17.19
N LEU A 392 6.74 -37.61 -17.32
CA LEU A 392 5.83 -37.65 -18.46
C LEU A 392 6.55 -37.27 -19.77
N ALA A 393 7.41 -36.24 -19.75
CA ALA A 393 8.21 -35.84 -20.89
C ALA A 393 9.18 -36.96 -21.34
N ALA A 394 9.79 -37.66 -20.38
CA ALA A 394 10.70 -38.79 -20.65
C ALA A 394 9.97 -40.04 -21.19
N ALA A 395 8.72 -40.25 -20.78
CA ALA A 395 7.92 -41.43 -21.18
C ALA A 395 7.10 -41.21 -22.47
N ALA A 396 6.90 -40.00 -22.92
CA ALA A 396 6.09 -39.70 -24.10
C ALA A 396 6.75 -40.19 -25.40
N PRO A 397 6.01 -40.86 -26.30
CA PRO A 397 6.51 -41.20 -27.63
C PRO A 397 6.88 -39.91 -28.40
N GLY A 398 8.21 -39.68 -28.63
CA GLY A 398 8.72 -38.46 -29.23
C GLY A 398 9.06 -37.35 -28.24
N GLY A 399 8.89 -37.55 -26.93
CA GLY A 399 9.26 -36.60 -25.86
C GLY A 399 8.40 -35.33 -25.79
N GLU A 400 7.25 -35.29 -26.44
CA GLU A 400 6.45 -34.07 -26.52
C GLU A 400 5.26 -34.07 -25.56
N LEU A 401 5.31 -33.17 -24.58
CA LEU A 401 4.18 -32.73 -23.76
C LEU A 401 3.22 -31.84 -24.57
N SER A 402 1.98 -31.73 -24.11
CA SER A 402 1.09 -30.67 -24.59
C SER A 402 1.72 -29.29 -24.35
N LEU A 403 1.36 -28.27 -25.13
CA LEU A 403 1.89 -26.90 -24.95
C LEU A 403 1.69 -26.39 -23.52
N ARG A 404 0.54 -26.66 -22.92
CA ARG A 404 0.23 -26.27 -21.55
C ARG A 404 1.15 -26.93 -20.54
N GLU A 405 1.34 -28.25 -20.64
CA GLU A 405 2.22 -28.99 -19.74
C GLU A 405 3.68 -28.61 -19.91
N ALA A 406 4.14 -28.42 -21.15
CA ALA A 406 5.49 -27.98 -21.43
C ALA A 406 5.75 -26.55 -20.94
N PHE A 407 4.76 -25.66 -21.02
CA PHE A 407 4.83 -24.31 -20.46
C PHE A 407 4.88 -24.34 -18.93
N GLU A 408 4.05 -25.18 -18.31
CA GLU A 408 4.08 -25.42 -16.85
C GLU A 408 5.44 -25.95 -16.40
N LEU A 409 5.97 -26.96 -17.12
CA LEU A 409 7.29 -27.54 -16.85
C LEU A 409 8.40 -26.47 -16.93
N ALA A 410 8.39 -25.62 -17.96
CA ALA A 410 9.39 -24.56 -18.10
C ALA A 410 9.36 -23.57 -16.92
N LYS A 411 8.16 -23.19 -16.46
CA LYS A 411 8.00 -22.34 -15.26
C LYS A 411 8.50 -23.03 -13.99
N LEU A 412 8.20 -24.32 -13.81
CA LEU A 412 8.65 -25.09 -12.66
C LEU A 412 10.16 -25.36 -12.72
N THR A 413 10.74 -25.59 -13.90
CA THR A 413 12.19 -25.72 -14.09
C THR A 413 12.90 -24.45 -13.63
N GLU A 414 12.34 -23.28 -13.89
CA GLU A 414 12.91 -21.99 -13.44
C GLU A 414 12.84 -21.83 -11.91
N SER A 415 11.70 -22.16 -11.32
CA SER A 415 11.43 -21.86 -9.91
C SER A 415 11.95 -22.91 -8.93
N VAL A 416 11.88 -24.20 -9.27
CA VAL A 416 12.20 -25.32 -8.37
C VAL A 416 13.10 -26.38 -9.00
N GLY A 417 13.36 -26.31 -10.31
CA GLY A 417 14.19 -27.27 -11.07
C GLY A 417 15.62 -26.77 -11.30
N ALA A 418 16.13 -26.96 -12.51
CA ALA A 418 17.51 -26.66 -12.90
C ALA A 418 17.82 -25.15 -13.07
N GLY A 419 16.82 -24.30 -12.86
CA GLY A 419 17.00 -22.85 -12.80
C GLY A 419 16.75 -22.11 -14.14
N PRO A 420 17.03 -20.80 -14.14
CA PRO A 420 16.58 -19.90 -15.21
C PRO A 420 17.20 -20.14 -16.58
N ASP A 421 18.42 -20.69 -16.65
CA ASP A 421 19.06 -20.94 -17.95
C ASP A 421 18.49 -22.20 -18.63
N ALA A 422 18.21 -23.25 -17.86
CA ALA A 422 17.53 -24.44 -18.35
C ALA A 422 16.09 -24.11 -18.80
N ALA A 423 15.38 -23.31 -18.03
CA ALA A 423 14.05 -22.84 -18.35
C ALA A 423 14.03 -21.99 -19.61
N LEU A 424 15.01 -21.10 -19.82
CA LEU A 424 15.09 -20.27 -21.02
C LEU A 424 15.19 -21.14 -22.29
N ALA A 425 15.96 -22.23 -22.26
CA ALA A 425 16.05 -23.15 -23.37
C ALA A 425 14.69 -23.83 -23.67
N GLN A 426 13.93 -24.15 -22.62
CA GLN A 426 12.58 -24.73 -22.77
C GLN A 426 11.59 -23.68 -23.33
N PHE A 427 11.62 -22.43 -22.89
CA PHE A 427 10.78 -21.36 -23.43
C PHE A 427 11.08 -21.05 -24.89
N ARG A 428 12.36 -21.10 -25.32
CA ARG A 428 12.71 -20.97 -26.75
C ARG A 428 12.09 -22.06 -27.61
N ARG A 429 12.20 -23.32 -27.17
CA ARG A 429 11.57 -24.46 -27.87
C ARG A 429 10.04 -24.34 -27.91
N LEU A 430 9.42 -23.86 -26.83
CA LEU A 430 7.98 -23.61 -26.78
C LEU A 430 7.57 -22.53 -27.79
N HIS A 431 8.32 -21.45 -27.88
CA HIS A 431 8.04 -20.40 -28.86
C HIS A 431 8.23 -20.87 -30.31
N GLU A 432 9.21 -21.71 -30.59
CA GLU A 432 9.37 -22.35 -31.89
C GLU A 432 8.17 -23.23 -32.26
N ARG A 433 7.58 -23.92 -31.27
CA ARG A 433 6.38 -24.76 -31.48
C ARG A 433 5.09 -23.95 -31.62
N ALA A 434 5.00 -22.79 -30.96
CA ALA A 434 3.80 -21.94 -30.95
C ALA A 434 4.16 -20.45 -30.95
N PRO A 435 4.68 -19.92 -32.09
CA PRO A 435 5.14 -18.54 -32.16
C PRO A 435 4.02 -17.48 -32.05
N GLY A 436 2.76 -17.89 -32.26
CA GLY A 436 1.57 -17.03 -32.11
C GLY A 436 0.92 -17.09 -30.73
N ASP A 437 1.49 -17.77 -29.74
CA ASP A 437 0.96 -17.78 -28.38
C ASP A 437 1.52 -16.59 -27.59
N SER A 438 0.63 -15.66 -27.23
CA SER A 438 1.01 -14.41 -26.53
C SER A 438 1.61 -14.69 -25.15
N SER A 439 1.16 -15.72 -24.43
CA SER A 439 1.67 -16.09 -23.11
C SER A 439 3.09 -16.64 -23.19
N ILE A 440 3.37 -17.46 -24.22
CA ILE A 440 4.71 -18.03 -24.47
C ILE A 440 5.66 -16.92 -24.92
N SER A 441 5.23 -16.07 -25.86
CA SER A 441 6.01 -14.91 -26.35
C SER A 441 6.33 -13.95 -25.21
N MET A 442 5.37 -13.66 -24.35
CA MET A 442 5.57 -12.84 -23.16
C MET A 442 6.59 -13.48 -22.21
N ALA A 443 6.42 -14.76 -21.88
CA ALA A 443 7.30 -15.46 -20.96
C ALA A 443 8.75 -15.52 -21.45
N LEU A 444 8.98 -15.79 -22.74
CA LEU A 444 10.30 -15.77 -23.36
C LEU A 444 10.87 -14.35 -23.41
N GLY A 445 10.08 -13.38 -23.87
CA GLY A 445 10.50 -12.00 -24.02
C GLY A 445 10.99 -11.38 -22.71
N LEU A 446 10.24 -11.58 -21.61
CA LEU A 446 10.63 -11.10 -20.28
C LEU A 446 11.99 -11.64 -19.82
N ARG A 447 12.27 -12.92 -20.08
CA ARG A 447 13.53 -13.57 -19.68
C ARG A 447 14.72 -13.11 -20.53
N LEU A 448 14.49 -12.80 -21.79
CA LEU A 448 15.50 -12.21 -22.68
C LEU A 448 15.81 -10.77 -22.24
N LEU A 449 14.78 -9.95 -22.01
CA LEU A 449 14.96 -8.57 -21.54
C LEU A 449 15.67 -8.49 -20.17
N ALA A 450 15.41 -9.44 -19.27
CA ALA A 450 16.10 -9.53 -17.99
C ALA A 450 17.61 -9.82 -18.12
N ARG A 451 18.04 -10.35 -19.28
CA ARG A 451 19.44 -10.60 -19.64
C ARG A 451 20.01 -9.54 -20.59
N ASP A 452 19.31 -8.43 -20.76
CA ASP A 452 19.61 -7.36 -21.71
C ASP A 452 19.71 -7.82 -23.18
N ASP A 453 19.04 -8.96 -23.50
CA ASP A 453 18.94 -9.46 -24.88
C ASP A 453 17.79 -8.73 -25.61
N ALA A 454 18.18 -7.97 -26.64
CA ALA A 454 17.24 -7.17 -27.44
C ALA A 454 16.20 -8.01 -28.19
N ALA A 455 16.44 -9.31 -28.40
CA ALA A 455 15.47 -10.21 -29.03
C ALA A 455 14.17 -10.36 -28.22
N GLY A 456 14.19 -10.05 -26.92
CA GLY A 456 13.01 -10.04 -26.08
C GLY A 456 12.04 -8.89 -26.37
N PHE A 457 12.52 -7.78 -26.95
CA PHE A 457 11.73 -6.58 -27.13
C PHE A 457 10.51 -6.81 -28.06
N PRO A 458 10.68 -7.29 -29.31
CA PRO A 458 9.56 -7.52 -30.22
C PRO A 458 8.58 -8.60 -29.70
N LEU A 459 9.06 -9.58 -28.93
CA LEU A 459 8.18 -10.62 -28.34
C LEU A 459 7.23 -10.04 -27.29
N VAL A 460 7.73 -9.14 -26.44
CA VAL A 460 6.90 -8.47 -25.44
C VAL A 460 5.94 -7.48 -26.12
N GLU A 461 6.38 -6.72 -27.13
CA GLU A 461 5.50 -5.83 -27.90
C GLU A 461 4.36 -6.60 -28.57
N GLN A 462 4.64 -7.73 -29.20
CA GLN A 462 3.64 -8.60 -29.80
C GLN A 462 2.65 -9.09 -28.73
N ALA A 463 3.13 -9.64 -27.62
CA ALA A 463 2.29 -10.14 -26.55
C ALA A 463 1.36 -9.07 -25.94
N ILE A 464 1.83 -7.81 -25.82
CA ILE A 464 1.00 -6.67 -25.40
C ILE A 464 -0.09 -6.35 -26.42
N SER A 465 0.21 -6.50 -27.72
CA SER A 465 -0.75 -6.18 -28.79
C SER A 465 -1.86 -7.22 -28.93
N GLU A 466 -1.57 -8.47 -28.60
CA GLU A 466 -2.49 -9.60 -28.71
C GLU A 466 -3.36 -9.80 -27.47
N ASP A 467 -2.84 -9.45 -26.29
CA ASP A 467 -3.55 -9.63 -25.02
C ASP A 467 -3.36 -8.43 -24.07
N GLU A 468 -4.47 -7.78 -23.77
CA GLU A 468 -4.50 -6.62 -22.86
C GLU A 468 -4.06 -6.94 -21.42
N GLU A 469 -4.12 -8.19 -20.98
CA GLU A 469 -3.64 -8.58 -19.65
C GLU A 469 -2.11 -8.45 -19.52
N ASN A 470 -1.41 -8.56 -20.65
CA ASN A 470 0.04 -8.41 -20.73
C ASN A 470 0.52 -6.94 -20.65
N ILE A 471 -0.37 -5.95 -20.80
CA ILE A 471 0.03 -4.53 -20.92
C ILE A 471 0.83 -4.05 -19.70
N LEU A 472 0.40 -4.34 -18.48
CA LEU A 472 1.06 -3.83 -17.28
C LEU A 472 2.50 -4.37 -17.17
N LEU A 473 2.63 -5.68 -17.15
CA LEU A 473 3.92 -6.35 -16.98
C LEU A 473 4.85 -6.09 -18.17
N GLY A 474 4.30 -6.09 -19.38
CA GLY A 474 5.07 -5.86 -20.60
C GLY A 474 5.59 -4.42 -20.68
N CYS A 475 4.74 -3.42 -20.46
CA CYS A 475 5.16 -2.01 -20.46
C CYS A 475 6.20 -1.73 -19.37
N GLU A 476 6.04 -2.30 -18.18
CA GLU A 476 7.02 -2.18 -17.10
C GLU A 476 8.38 -2.75 -17.51
N SER A 477 8.39 -3.97 -18.06
CA SER A 477 9.61 -4.65 -18.46
C SER A 477 10.33 -3.95 -19.64
N LEU A 478 9.57 -3.46 -20.63
CA LEU A 478 10.12 -2.68 -21.76
C LEU A 478 10.68 -1.34 -21.29
N ARG A 479 9.97 -0.63 -20.40
CA ARG A 479 10.46 0.60 -19.78
C ARG A 479 11.79 0.37 -19.07
N ASP A 480 11.87 -0.64 -18.22
CA ASP A 480 13.05 -0.95 -17.41
C ASP A 480 14.23 -1.38 -18.28
N TYR A 481 14.00 -2.14 -19.33
CA TYR A 481 14.99 -2.47 -20.34
C TYR A 481 15.50 -1.21 -21.06
N CYS A 482 14.60 -0.32 -21.50
CA CYS A 482 14.97 0.94 -22.16
C CYS A 482 15.79 1.84 -21.24
N TRP A 483 15.46 1.92 -19.94
CA TRP A 483 16.26 2.65 -18.95
C TRP A 483 17.68 2.07 -18.82
N ARG A 484 17.82 0.75 -18.67
CA ARG A 484 19.13 0.09 -18.56
C ARG A 484 19.97 0.26 -19.80
N THR A 485 19.35 0.27 -20.98
CA THR A 485 20.02 0.44 -22.27
C THR A 485 20.11 1.89 -22.73
N LYS A 486 19.79 2.88 -21.87
CA LYS A 486 19.86 4.33 -22.13
C LYS A 486 18.96 4.82 -23.29
N ARG A 487 17.86 4.15 -23.54
CA ARG A 487 16.84 4.52 -24.54
C ARG A 487 15.75 5.37 -23.87
N GLU A 488 16.11 6.55 -23.35
CA GLU A 488 15.26 7.36 -22.46
C GLU A 488 13.91 7.75 -23.08
N GLN A 489 13.87 8.15 -24.35
CA GLN A 489 12.61 8.54 -25.01
C GLN A 489 11.60 7.36 -25.08
N GLU A 490 12.09 6.17 -25.39
CA GLU A 490 11.25 4.97 -25.44
C GLU A 490 10.82 4.53 -24.03
N ALA A 491 11.73 4.66 -23.05
CA ALA A 491 11.39 4.40 -21.65
C ALA A 491 10.21 5.29 -21.18
N HIS A 492 10.23 6.57 -21.53
CA HIS A 492 9.13 7.49 -21.24
C HIS A 492 7.84 7.09 -21.98
N ALA A 493 7.92 6.67 -23.24
CA ALA A 493 6.74 6.23 -23.99
C ALA A 493 6.08 5.00 -23.34
N TRP A 494 6.87 4.00 -22.93
CA TRP A 494 6.37 2.83 -22.23
C TRP A 494 5.83 3.15 -20.83
N HIS A 495 6.48 4.09 -20.13
CA HIS A 495 5.95 4.58 -18.85
C HIS A 495 4.57 5.23 -19.01
N ASN A 496 4.39 6.08 -20.00
CA ASN A 496 3.10 6.73 -20.24
C ASN A 496 2.00 5.70 -20.54
N ARG A 497 2.30 4.70 -21.39
CA ARG A 497 1.35 3.62 -21.68
C ARG A 497 1.01 2.79 -20.44
N LEU A 498 1.98 2.56 -19.55
CA LEU A 498 1.76 1.90 -18.27
C LEU A 498 0.80 2.72 -17.39
N VAL A 499 1.05 4.03 -17.25
CA VAL A 499 0.21 4.95 -16.46
C VAL A 499 -1.22 4.99 -17.01
N GLU A 500 -1.40 5.15 -18.31
CA GLU A 500 -2.71 5.10 -18.96
C GLU A 500 -3.48 3.81 -18.64
N ARG A 501 -2.79 2.65 -18.66
CA ARG A 501 -3.42 1.38 -18.31
C ARG A 501 -3.79 1.30 -16.83
N VAL A 502 -2.94 1.77 -15.93
CA VAL A 502 -3.22 1.85 -14.48
C VAL A 502 -4.44 2.74 -14.21
N ASP A 503 -4.50 3.92 -14.82
CA ASP A 503 -5.62 4.85 -14.67
C ASP A 503 -6.94 4.25 -15.20
N LEU A 504 -6.88 3.54 -16.34
CA LEU A 504 -8.04 2.81 -16.88
C LEU A 504 -8.53 1.72 -15.91
N LEU A 505 -7.61 0.92 -15.35
CA LEU A 505 -7.95 -0.13 -14.39
C LEU A 505 -8.50 0.44 -13.08
N GLU A 506 -7.96 1.56 -12.60
CA GLU A 506 -8.51 2.25 -11.43
C GLU A 506 -9.91 2.81 -11.69
N ALA A 507 -10.14 3.41 -12.86
CA ALA A 507 -11.45 3.90 -13.26
C ALA A 507 -12.46 2.75 -13.37
N ALA A 508 -12.05 1.64 -14.00
CA ALA A 508 -12.85 0.42 -14.08
C ALA A 508 -13.16 -0.15 -12.69
N ARG A 509 -12.17 -0.23 -11.79
CA ARG A 509 -12.37 -0.69 -10.43
C ARG A 509 -13.35 0.19 -9.64
N LYS A 510 -13.24 1.51 -9.76
CA LYS A 510 -14.18 2.46 -9.11
C LYS A 510 -15.59 2.28 -9.66
N GLU A 511 -15.75 2.15 -10.98
CA GLU A 511 -17.04 1.94 -11.62
C GLU A 511 -17.67 0.59 -11.22
N ARG A 512 -16.87 -0.47 -11.04
CA ARG A 512 -17.31 -1.84 -10.74
C ARG A 512 -17.57 -2.07 -9.26
N ALA A 513 -16.94 -1.31 -8.38
CA ALA A 513 -17.04 -1.51 -6.93
C ALA A 513 -18.44 -1.21 -6.35
N GLU A 514 -19.25 -0.37 -7.00
CA GLU A 514 -20.53 0.08 -6.47
C GLU A 514 -21.64 0.06 -7.52
N LEU A 515 -22.88 -0.17 -7.05
CA LEU A 515 -24.08 -0.02 -7.88
C LEU A 515 -24.80 1.28 -7.55
N HIS A 516 -24.93 2.15 -8.54
CA HIS A 516 -25.69 3.39 -8.41
C HIS A 516 -27.08 3.25 -9.03
N ILE A 517 -28.04 4.02 -8.52
CA ILE A 517 -29.42 4.00 -9.03
C ILE A 517 -29.53 4.44 -10.48
N ARG A 518 -28.55 5.21 -10.97
CA ARG A 518 -28.48 5.70 -12.37
C ARG A 518 -27.80 4.74 -13.33
N ASP A 519 -27.13 3.70 -12.83
CA ASP A 519 -26.39 2.75 -13.68
C ASP A 519 -27.32 2.07 -14.68
N GLY A 520 -26.89 1.90 -15.91
CA GLY A 520 -27.57 1.09 -16.91
C GLY A 520 -27.55 -0.39 -16.52
N LEU A 521 -28.72 -1.04 -16.48
CA LEU A 521 -28.83 -2.47 -16.25
C LEU A 521 -29.50 -3.11 -17.46
N GLU A 522 -28.97 -4.24 -17.89
CA GLU A 522 -29.44 -5.00 -19.04
C GLU A 522 -29.55 -6.50 -18.71
N GLU A 523 -30.15 -7.26 -19.61
CA GLU A 523 -30.27 -8.72 -19.47
C GLU A 523 -28.89 -9.36 -19.30
N HIS A 524 -28.78 -10.39 -18.45
CA HIS A 524 -27.51 -11.05 -18.12
C HIS A 524 -26.85 -11.74 -19.34
N GLY A 525 -27.58 -12.03 -20.41
CA GLY A 525 -27.04 -12.63 -21.64
C GLY A 525 -26.51 -14.06 -21.51
N LEU A 526 -26.82 -14.75 -20.41
CA LEU A 526 -26.41 -16.14 -20.20
C LEU A 526 -27.37 -17.12 -20.92
N GLN A 527 -26.83 -18.24 -21.37
CA GLN A 527 -27.60 -19.36 -21.90
C GLN A 527 -28.44 -20.05 -20.82
N ASP A 528 -29.51 -20.70 -21.20
CA ASP A 528 -30.48 -21.29 -20.26
C ASP A 528 -29.87 -22.38 -19.37
N GLU A 529 -28.88 -23.14 -19.87
CA GLU A 529 -28.15 -24.13 -19.10
C GLU A 529 -27.32 -23.48 -17.98
N ALA A 530 -26.64 -22.37 -18.26
CA ALA A 530 -25.84 -21.62 -17.27
C ALA A 530 -26.74 -21.04 -16.17
N VAL A 531 -27.92 -20.52 -16.56
CA VAL A 531 -28.92 -20.01 -15.60
C VAL A 531 -29.49 -21.14 -14.76
N ALA A 532 -29.74 -22.31 -15.34
CA ALA A 532 -30.23 -23.50 -14.62
C ALA A 532 -29.19 -23.98 -13.58
N GLY A 533 -27.91 -24.05 -13.97
CA GLY A 533 -26.82 -24.40 -13.08
C GLY A 533 -26.68 -23.41 -11.91
N LEU A 534 -26.73 -22.11 -12.21
CA LEU A 534 -26.70 -21.07 -11.18
C LEU A 534 -27.92 -21.16 -10.22
N ARG A 535 -29.11 -21.42 -10.78
CA ARG A 535 -30.34 -21.63 -9.98
C ARG A 535 -30.18 -22.80 -9.02
N GLN A 536 -29.63 -23.92 -9.49
CA GLN A 536 -29.42 -25.10 -8.66
C GLN A 536 -28.46 -24.81 -7.49
N GLN A 537 -27.39 -24.04 -7.71
CA GLN A 537 -26.47 -23.61 -6.64
C GLN A 537 -27.17 -22.67 -5.65
N LEU A 538 -27.89 -21.66 -6.13
CA LEU A 538 -28.61 -20.69 -5.31
C LEU A 538 -29.70 -21.35 -4.45
N GLN A 539 -30.37 -22.39 -4.93
CA GLN A 539 -31.37 -23.14 -4.16
C GLN A 539 -30.80 -23.84 -2.93
N LYS A 540 -29.51 -24.16 -2.92
CA LYS A 540 -28.83 -24.79 -1.78
C LYS A 540 -28.48 -23.80 -0.67
N ILE A 541 -28.54 -22.48 -0.92
CA ILE A 541 -28.18 -21.46 0.05
C ILE A 541 -29.27 -21.30 1.11
N PRO A 542 -28.99 -21.60 2.39
CA PRO A 542 -29.97 -21.50 3.45
C PRO A 542 -30.45 -20.06 3.67
N GLY A 543 -31.75 -19.85 3.65
CA GLY A 543 -32.35 -18.54 3.91
C GLY A 543 -32.44 -17.61 2.68
N LEU A 544 -31.90 -17.97 1.53
CA LEU A 544 -32.11 -17.26 0.27
C LEU A 544 -33.55 -17.52 -0.23
N ARG A 545 -34.25 -16.45 -0.60
CA ARG A 545 -35.66 -16.55 -1.03
C ARG A 545 -35.89 -16.15 -2.48
N LYS A 546 -35.17 -15.15 -2.93
CA LYS A 546 -35.24 -14.65 -4.32
C LYS A 546 -33.87 -14.13 -4.72
N ALA A 547 -33.56 -14.34 -5.99
CA ALA A 547 -32.35 -13.80 -6.59
C ALA A 547 -32.67 -13.24 -7.99
N TYR A 548 -32.05 -12.10 -8.30
CA TYR A 548 -32.16 -11.41 -9.57
C TYR A 548 -30.76 -11.18 -10.10
N LEU A 549 -30.47 -11.66 -11.32
CA LEU A 549 -29.20 -11.48 -12.00
C LEU A 549 -29.39 -10.56 -13.21
N VAL A 550 -28.55 -9.56 -13.31
CA VAL A 550 -28.51 -8.62 -14.44
C VAL A 550 -27.05 -8.32 -14.80
N ARG A 551 -26.81 -7.74 -15.96
CA ARG A 551 -25.51 -7.19 -16.34
C ARG A 551 -25.53 -5.67 -16.13
N LYS A 552 -24.50 -5.12 -15.48
CA LYS A 552 -24.30 -3.67 -15.38
C LYS A 552 -23.57 -3.21 -16.63
N ARG A 553 -24.10 -2.18 -17.29
CA ARG A 553 -23.40 -1.50 -18.39
C ARG A 553 -22.25 -0.70 -17.79
N VAL A 554 -21.03 -0.99 -18.21
CA VAL A 554 -19.80 -0.33 -17.75
C VAL A 554 -19.16 0.41 -18.93
N ALA A 555 -18.58 1.58 -18.64
CA ALA A 555 -17.86 2.39 -19.62
C ALA A 555 -16.40 1.92 -19.78
N HIS A 556 -15.81 1.46 -18.68
CA HIS A 556 -14.42 1.00 -18.66
C HIS A 556 -14.39 -0.53 -18.72
N LEU A 557 -13.55 -1.06 -19.60
CA LEU A 557 -13.41 -2.50 -19.87
C LEU A 557 -14.76 -3.19 -20.20
N PRO A 558 -15.48 -2.75 -21.24
CA PRO A 558 -16.81 -3.26 -21.57
C PRO A 558 -16.81 -4.74 -22.01
N HIS A 559 -15.64 -5.26 -22.42
CA HIS A 559 -15.50 -6.67 -22.82
C HIS A 559 -15.53 -7.63 -21.62
N HIS A 560 -15.26 -7.13 -20.41
CA HIS A 560 -15.37 -7.89 -19.17
C HIS A 560 -16.74 -7.63 -18.56
N PRO A 561 -17.73 -8.54 -18.72
CA PRO A 561 -19.08 -8.32 -18.20
C PRO A 561 -19.08 -8.23 -16.67
N LEU A 562 -19.79 -7.22 -16.13
CA LEU A 562 -20.04 -7.10 -14.71
C LEU A 562 -21.48 -7.52 -14.42
N TYR A 563 -21.64 -8.61 -13.69
CA TYR A 563 -22.93 -9.06 -13.23
C TYR A 563 -23.31 -8.41 -11.90
N VAL A 564 -24.60 -8.28 -11.67
CA VAL A 564 -25.16 -7.82 -10.39
C VAL A 564 -26.19 -8.83 -9.94
N LEU A 565 -25.92 -9.51 -8.83
CA LEU A 565 -26.86 -10.40 -8.18
C LEU A 565 -27.54 -9.67 -7.03
N GLY A 566 -28.81 -9.36 -7.18
CA GLY A 566 -29.65 -8.84 -6.09
C GLY A 566 -30.34 -9.97 -5.35
N HIS A 567 -30.09 -10.14 -4.06
CA HIS A 567 -30.70 -11.21 -3.26
C HIS A 567 -31.68 -10.70 -2.21
N VAL A 568 -32.65 -11.53 -1.87
CA VAL A 568 -33.64 -11.34 -0.80
C VAL A 568 -33.54 -12.51 0.18
N ALA A 569 -33.18 -12.22 1.43
CA ALA A 569 -32.87 -13.25 2.43
C ALA A 569 -33.99 -13.50 3.44
N SER A 570 -34.82 -12.51 3.77
CA SER A 570 -35.74 -12.63 4.90
C SER A 570 -37.08 -11.95 4.63
N PRO A 571 -38.19 -12.44 5.24
CA PRO A 571 -39.43 -11.67 5.30
C PRO A 571 -39.20 -10.37 6.07
N TRP A 572 -39.88 -9.29 5.63
CA TRP A 572 -39.71 -7.94 6.20
C TRP A 572 -40.05 -7.83 7.70
N TRP A 573 -40.83 -8.76 8.24
CA TRP A 573 -41.27 -8.78 9.64
C TRP A 573 -40.34 -9.55 10.61
N LYS A 574 -39.29 -10.23 10.14
CA LYS A 574 -38.38 -10.99 11.00
C LYS A 574 -37.31 -10.11 11.64
N PRO A 575 -37.00 -10.25 12.95
CA PRO A 575 -35.92 -9.54 13.62
C PRO A 575 -34.53 -9.98 13.05
N HIS A 576 -33.51 -9.15 13.30
CA HIS A 576 -32.11 -9.39 12.86
C HIS A 576 -31.91 -9.55 11.34
N ARG A 577 -32.73 -8.86 10.55
CA ARG A 577 -32.72 -8.91 9.10
C ARG A 577 -31.34 -8.69 8.47
N ASN A 578 -30.58 -7.69 8.94
CA ASN A 578 -29.26 -7.35 8.39
C ASN A 578 -28.23 -8.47 8.63
N LYS A 579 -28.24 -9.10 9.82
CA LYS A 579 -27.35 -10.24 10.13
C LYS A 579 -27.64 -11.45 9.24
N ARG A 580 -28.92 -11.74 8.96
CA ARG A 580 -29.31 -12.84 8.08
C ARG A 580 -28.94 -12.56 6.62
N ALA A 581 -29.16 -11.33 6.16
CA ALA A 581 -28.78 -10.94 4.82
C ALA A 581 -27.26 -11.04 4.61
N ALA A 582 -26.46 -10.63 5.59
CA ALA A 582 -25.01 -10.78 5.56
C ALA A 582 -24.58 -12.26 5.52
N ALA A 583 -25.21 -13.13 6.32
CA ALA A 583 -24.91 -14.56 6.31
C ALA A 583 -25.27 -15.21 4.97
N VAL A 584 -26.41 -14.84 4.35
CA VAL A 584 -26.78 -15.32 3.01
C VAL A 584 -25.80 -14.80 1.97
N GLN A 585 -25.39 -13.55 2.04
CA GLN A 585 -24.41 -12.97 1.12
C GLN A 585 -23.07 -13.68 1.22
N GLN A 586 -22.60 -13.99 2.42
CA GLN A 586 -21.38 -14.75 2.64
C GLN A 586 -21.48 -16.16 2.06
N ALA A 587 -22.58 -16.86 2.31
CA ALA A 587 -22.81 -18.19 1.77
C ALA A 587 -22.87 -18.20 0.22
N ILE A 588 -23.43 -17.15 -0.39
CA ILE A 588 -23.42 -17.01 -1.86
C ILE A 588 -21.99 -16.83 -2.38
N LEU A 589 -21.18 -15.99 -1.71
CA LEU A 589 -19.78 -15.77 -2.08
C LEU A 589 -18.94 -17.05 -2.02
N GLU A 590 -19.20 -17.89 -1.01
CA GLU A 590 -18.41 -19.12 -0.77
C GLU A 590 -18.85 -20.32 -1.62
N GLN A 591 -20.13 -20.41 -1.98
CA GLN A 591 -20.72 -21.65 -2.52
C GLN A 591 -21.25 -21.53 -3.96
N VAL A 592 -21.30 -20.31 -4.52
CA VAL A 592 -21.86 -20.09 -5.86
C VAL A 592 -20.77 -19.65 -6.82
N SER A 593 -20.63 -20.40 -7.91
CA SER A 593 -19.72 -20.05 -9.01
C SER A 593 -20.45 -19.19 -10.04
N PHE A 594 -19.91 -18.01 -10.31
CA PHE A 594 -20.45 -17.06 -11.28
C PHE A 594 -19.67 -17.10 -12.60
N PRO A 595 -20.34 -16.76 -13.73
CA PRO A 595 -19.70 -16.78 -15.05
C PRO A 595 -18.74 -15.60 -15.29
N GLY A 596 -18.56 -14.73 -14.33
CA GLY A 596 -17.68 -13.56 -14.38
C GLY A 596 -17.79 -12.72 -13.12
N GLU A 597 -17.14 -11.56 -13.14
CA GLU A 597 -17.17 -10.63 -12.02
C GLU A 597 -18.60 -10.29 -11.62
N THR A 598 -18.93 -10.49 -10.34
CA THR A 598 -20.31 -10.36 -9.86
C THR A 598 -20.37 -9.54 -8.58
N LEU A 599 -21.11 -8.45 -8.62
CA LEU A 599 -21.43 -7.65 -7.46
C LEU A 599 -22.68 -8.22 -6.77
N ILE A 600 -22.54 -8.72 -5.55
CA ILE A 600 -23.64 -9.30 -4.77
C ILE A 600 -24.19 -8.24 -3.81
N ILE A 601 -25.48 -7.94 -3.93
CA ILE A 601 -26.14 -6.92 -3.13
C ILE A 601 -27.42 -7.47 -2.47
N ASN A 602 -27.59 -7.13 -1.20
CA ASN A 602 -28.90 -7.30 -0.56
C ASN A 602 -29.85 -6.19 -1.04
N VAL A 603 -30.97 -6.57 -1.67
CA VAL A 603 -31.95 -5.61 -2.21
C VAL A 603 -33.15 -5.41 -1.29
N GLU A 604 -32.95 -5.55 0.01
CA GLU A 604 -33.93 -5.30 1.05
C GLU A 604 -33.61 -3.98 1.80
N GLY A 605 -34.57 -3.45 2.57
CA GLY A 605 -34.38 -2.25 3.39
C GLY A 605 -34.05 -1.02 2.56
N GLU A 606 -32.94 -0.39 2.88
CA GLU A 606 -32.48 0.84 2.21
C GLU A 606 -32.22 0.63 0.71
N ASN A 607 -31.87 -0.59 0.32
CA ASN A 607 -31.61 -0.97 -1.07
C ASN A 607 -32.87 -1.45 -1.84
N ALA A 608 -34.07 -1.36 -1.26
CA ALA A 608 -35.32 -1.81 -1.90
C ALA A 608 -35.60 -1.11 -3.25
N ARG A 609 -35.06 0.09 -3.47
CA ARG A 609 -35.10 0.79 -4.76
C ARG A 609 -34.41 0.03 -5.87
N PHE A 610 -33.33 -0.67 -5.58
CA PHE A 610 -32.64 -1.52 -6.55
C PHE A 610 -33.48 -2.75 -6.92
N ALA A 611 -34.20 -3.34 -5.98
CA ALA A 611 -35.09 -4.46 -6.27
C ALA A 611 -36.11 -4.14 -7.38
N ARG A 612 -36.69 -2.93 -7.36
CA ARG A 612 -37.62 -2.48 -8.40
C ARG A 612 -36.94 -2.33 -9.76
N LYS A 613 -35.67 -1.86 -9.76
CA LYS A 613 -34.90 -1.67 -10.98
C LYS A 613 -34.50 -3.02 -11.59
N LEU A 614 -33.98 -3.94 -10.79
CA LEU A 614 -33.59 -5.28 -11.22
C LEU A 614 -34.77 -6.07 -11.81
N ARG A 615 -35.96 -6.00 -11.19
CA ARG A 615 -37.18 -6.69 -11.64
C ARG A 615 -37.70 -6.20 -13.00
N ARG A 616 -37.33 -4.99 -13.43
CA ARG A 616 -37.75 -4.43 -14.72
C ARG A 616 -36.92 -4.95 -15.88
N VAL A 617 -35.78 -5.53 -15.59
CA VAL A 617 -34.92 -6.13 -16.62
C VAL A 617 -35.48 -7.49 -16.99
N ALA A 618 -35.59 -7.75 -18.29
CA ALA A 618 -36.07 -9.03 -18.80
C ALA A 618 -35.20 -10.18 -18.28
N ARG A 619 -35.80 -11.35 -18.07
CA ARG A 619 -35.13 -12.58 -17.58
C ARG A 619 -34.29 -12.43 -16.31
N SER A 620 -34.37 -11.30 -15.58
CA SER A 620 -33.53 -11.04 -14.40
C SER A 620 -33.76 -11.99 -13.23
N ARG A 621 -34.94 -12.57 -13.10
CA ARG A 621 -35.26 -13.49 -11.98
C ARG A 621 -34.64 -14.89 -12.23
N VAL A 622 -33.63 -15.22 -11.42
CA VAL A 622 -32.93 -16.52 -11.45
C VAL A 622 -33.37 -17.47 -10.33
N LEU A 623 -33.96 -16.93 -9.24
CA LEU A 623 -34.57 -17.68 -8.14
C LEU A 623 -35.85 -17.01 -7.63
#